data_f12d4f1c3878e9a77f7535056f6469d9
#
_entry.id   f12d4f1c3878e9a77f7535056f6469d9
#
_cell.length_a   1.000
_cell.length_b   1.000
_cell.length_c   1.000
_cell.angle_alpha   90.00
_cell.angle_beta   90.00
_cell.angle_gamma   90.00
#
_symmetry.space_group_name_H-M   'P 1'
#
loop_
_entity.id
_entity.type
_entity.pdbx_description
1 polymer ?
#
loop_
_entity_poly.entity_id
_entity_poly.type
_entity_poly.pdbx_seq_one_letter_code
_entity_poly.pdbx_strand_id
1 'polypeptide(L)'
;STRELKRIFSIVFAAYLVLTVAFYFLAGEQLRFRESRGDIELPAANAATVELTAGSVVEQQFTPKIQIFEHISVQWGVFNRVNHGTVNVQLINLATQEVLLDQNLQADRMVEGQVTTFDFPSLENVCNVPLALRISSPDAVAGDALTPVMKSDAALENGQLFINGQAVAGELAFSATGRDYIWT
;
A
#
# COMPACT_ATOMS: atom_id res chain seq x y z
N SER A 1 28.33 -17.20 51.95
CA SER A 1 27.16 -17.91 52.51
C SER A 1 26.06 -18.02 51.44
N THR A 2 25.19 -18.99 51.56
CA THR A 2 24.05 -19.23 50.64
C THR A 2 23.12 -17.99 50.54
N ARG A 3 23.10 -17.16 51.53
CA ARG A 3 22.31 -15.93 51.61
C ARG A 3 22.91 -14.82 50.74
N GLU A 4 24.23 -14.71 50.74
CA GLU A 4 24.95 -13.75 49.85
C GLU A 4 24.87 -14.16 48.41
N LEU A 5 24.97 -15.44 48.11
CA LEU A 5 24.84 -15.97 46.76
C LEU A 5 23.44 -15.68 46.17
N LYS A 6 22.38 -15.88 46.97
CA LYS A 6 21.01 -15.56 46.56
C LYS A 6 20.84 -14.05 46.33
N ARG A 7 21.45 -13.21 47.16
CA ARG A 7 21.40 -11.76 47.00
C ARG A 7 22.12 -11.30 45.73
N ILE A 8 23.30 -11.83 45.48
CA ILE A 8 24.06 -11.54 44.24
C ILE A 8 23.27 -11.99 43.03
N PHE A 9 22.73 -13.20 43.02
CA PHE A 9 21.90 -13.72 41.96
C PHE A 9 20.66 -12.84 41.65
N SER A 10 19.95 -12.41 42.69
CA SER A 10 18.80 -11.52 42.57
C SER A 10 19.16 -10.17 41.94
N ILE A 11 20.32 -9.59 42.36
CA ILE A 11 20.80 -8.32 41.81
C ILE A 11 21.17 -8.46 40.32
N VAL A 12 21.91 -9.51 39.97
CA VAL A 12 22.31 -9.80 38.56
C VAL A 12 21.08 -10.05 37.69
N PHE A 13 20.11 -10.82 38.22
CA PHE A 13 18.86 -11.08 37.48
C PHE A 13 18.03 -9.83 37.27
N ALA A 14 17.91 -8.97 38.30
CA ALA A 14 17.21 -7.70 38.16
C ALA A 14 17.90 -6.75 37.17
N ALA A 15 19.25 -6.67 37.22
CA ALA A 15 20.04 -5.89 36.26
C ALA A 15 19.85 -6.41 34.82
N TYR A 16 19.86 -7.72 34.64
CA TYR A 16 19.60 -8.35 33.33
C TYR A 16 18.21 -8.00 32.81
N LEU A 17 17.18 -8.08 33.65
CA LEU A 17 15.80 -7.74 33.29
C LEU A 17 15.70 -6.25 32.86
N VAL A 18 16.30 -5.34 33.63
CA VAL A 18 16.31 -3.90 33.32
C VAL A 18 17.03 -3.64 31.99
N LEU A 19 18.19 -4.27 31.77
CA LEU A 19 18.93 -4.13 30.52
C LEU A 19 18.16 -4.70 29.32
N THR A 20 17.48 -5.83 29.49
CA THR A 20 16.66 -6.44 28.44
C THR A 20 15.49 -5.52 28.05
N VAL A 21 14.80 -4.96 29.05
CA VAL A 21 13.71 -4.02 28.83
C VAL A 21 14.23 -2.73 28.17
N ALA A 22 15.33 -2.17 28.68
CA ALA A 22 15.95 -0.98 28.08
C ALA A 22 16.40 -1.24 26.63
N PHE A 23 17.01 -2.39 26.37
CA PHE A 23 17.40 -2.79 25.03
C PHE A 23 16.21 -2.93 24.08
N TYR A 24 15.10 -3.53 24.55
CA TYR A 24 13.86 -3.62 23.77
C TYR A 24 13.33 -2.25 23.34
N PHE A 25 13.34 -1.26 24.23
CA PHE A 25 12.90 0.10 23.91
C PHE A 25 13.91 0.91 23.09
N LEU A 26 15.21 0.65 23.26
CA LEU A 26 16.29 1.39 22.59
C LEU A 26 16.69 0.78 21.23
N ALA A 27 16.48 -0.50 21.04
CA ALA A 27 16.86 -1.19 19.79
C ALA A 27 16.00 -0.82 18.57
N GLY A 28 15.05 0.09 18.73
CA GLY A 28 14.23 0.64 17.66
C GLY A 28 13.24 -0.36 17.07
N GLU A 29 12.80 -0.06 15.87
CA GLU A 29 11.72 -0.78 15.19
C GLU A 29 11.99 -2.26 14.91
N GLN A 30 13.25 -2.67 14.77
CA GLN A 30 13.64 -4.03 14.38
C GLN A 30 13.25 -5.11 15.41
N LEU A 31 13.06 -4.74 16.67
CA LEU A 31 12.67 -5.67 17.76
C LEU A 31 11.23 -5.49 18.25
N ARG A 32 10.48 -4.56 17.68
CA ARG A 32 9.06 -4.46 17.98
C ARG A 32 8.31 -5.61 17.32
N PHE A 33 7.48 -6.29 18.09
CA PHE A 33 6.61 -7.34 17.54
C PHE A 33 5.61 -6.70 16.58
N ARG A 34 5.68 -7.11 15.31
CA ARG A 34 4.84 -6.63 14.24
C ARG A 34 4.25 -7.80 13.49
N GLU A 35 3.00 -7.70 13.17
CA GLU A 35 2.30 -8.71 12.37
C GLU A 35 2.02 -8.14 10.98
N SER A 36 2.38 -8.90 9.94
CA SER A 36 2.01 -8.58 8.57
C SER A 36 0.50 -8.70 8.39
N ARG A 37 -0.13 -7.67 7.85
CA ARG A 37 -1.57 -7.63 7.65
C ARG A 37 -1.93 -7.11 6.27
N GLY A 38 -2.87 -7.82 5.61
CA GLY A 38 -3.61 -7.26 4.49
C GLY A 38 -4.70 -6.32 5.01
N ASP A 39 -4.78 -5.11 4.47
CA ASP A 39 -5.83 -4.15 4.78
C ASP A 39 -6.93 -4.19 3.71
N ILE A 40 -6.52 -4.17 2.45
CA ILE A 40 -7.37 -4.29 1.29
C ILE A 40 -6.88 -5.47 0.47
N GLU A 41 -7.74 -6.46 0.26
CA GLU A 41 -7.43 -7.63 -0.56
C GLU A 41 -7.63 -7.31 -2.04
N LEU A 42 -6.79 -7.88 -2.89
CA LEU A 42 -6.91 -7.75 -4.34
C LEU A 42 -8.19 -8.46 -4.82
N PRO A 43 -9.19 -7.73 -5.34
CA PRO A 43 -10.42 -8.36 -5.82
C PRO A 43 -10.17 -9.06 -7.16
N ALA A 44 -10.98 -10.08 -7.45
CA ALA A 44 -10.98 -10.72 -8.76
C ALA A 44 -11.58 -9.75 -9.80
N ALA A 45 -10.74 -9.13 -10.60
CA ALA A 45 -11.16 -8.19 -11.64
C ALA A 45 -12.08 -8.84 -12.66
N ASN A 46 -13.09 -8.09 -13.13
CA ASN A 46 -14.05 -8.51 -14.15
C ASN A 46 -14.26 -7.48 -15.26
N ALA A 47 -13.60 -6.32 -15.17
CA ALA A 47 -13.73 -5.23 -16.14
C ALA A 47 -12.44 -4.41 -16.26
N ALA A 48 -12.24 -3.76 -17.38
CA ALA A 48 -11.27 -2.67 -17.51
C ALA A 48 -11.89 -1.37 -16.97
N THR A 49 -11.05 -0.44 -16.49
CA THR A 49 -11.49 0.90 -16.13
C THR A 49 -11.61 1.77 -17.39
N VAL A 50 -10.50 2.30 -17.85
CA VAL A 50 -10.36 3.12 -19.04
C VAL A 50 -8.96 2.89 -19.62
N GLU A 51 -8.83 2.96 -20.92
CA GLU A 51 -7.52 3.03 -21.56
C GLU A 51 -6.79 4.31 -21.12
N LEU A 52 -5.62 4.16 -20.48
CA LEU A 52 -4.87 5.27 -19.90
C LEU A 52 -4.15 6.08 -20.98
N THR A 53 -4.91 6.79 -21.78
CA THR A 53 -4.36 7.76 -22.74
C THR A 53 -3.97 9.06 -22.06
N ALA A 54 -3.21 9.92 -22.74
CA ALA A 54 -2.88 11.24 -22.25
C ALA A 54 -4.14 12.01 -21.85
N GLY A 55 -4.22 12.46 -20.59
CA GLY A 55 -5.39 13.14 -20.02
C GLY A 55 -6.40 12.22 -19.32
N SER A 56 -6.29 10.90 -19.45
CA SER A 56 -7.10 9.96 -18.67
C SER A 56 -6.51 9.75 -17.28
N VAL A 57 -7.37 9.73 -16.26
CA VAL A 57 -6.99 9.51 -14.86
C VAL A 57 -7.94 8.52 -14.22
N VAL A 58 -7.39 7.52 -13.56
CA VAL A 58 -8.11 6.62 -12.66
C VAL A 58 -7.68 6.91 -11.23
N GLU A 59 -8.63 7.13 -10.34
CA GLU A 59 -8.35 7.42 -8.94
C GLU A 59 -9.23 6.55 -8.04
N GLN A 60 -8.59 5.76 -7.17
CA GLN A 60 -9.27 5.03 -6.12
C GLN A 60 -9.01 5.71 -4.78
N GLN A 61 -10.05 6.24 -4.19
CA GLN A 61 -10.01 6.75 -2.82
C GLN A 61 -10.27 5.61 -1.85
N PHE A 62 -9.54 5.58 -0.74
CA PHE A 62 -9.66 4.59 0.31
C PHE A 62 -9.10 5.11 1.64
N THR A 63 -9.42 4.42 2.73
CA THR A 63 -8.93 4.77 4.06
C THR A 63 -8.28 3.54 4.69
N PRO A 64 -6.94 3.50 4.78
CA PRO A 64 -6.23 2.37 5.37
C PRO A 64 -6.53 2.26 6.87
N LYS A 65 -6.63 1.02 7.35
CA LYS A 65 -6.86 0.70 8.78
C LYS A 65 -5.64 0.06 9.45
N ILE A 66 -4.57 -0.20 8.68
CA ILE A 66 -3.30 -0.68 9.22
C ILE A 66 -2.47 0.47 9.79
N GLN A 67 -1.68 0.15 10.83
CA GLN A 67 -0.86 1.15 11.54
C GLN A 67 0.40 1.53 10.76
N ILE A 68 0.98 0.57 10.06
CA ILE A 68 2.18 0.75 9.23
C ILE A 68 1.86 0.31 7.82
N PHE A 69 1.72 1.27 6.92
CA PHE A 69 1.38 1.03 5.52
C PHE A 69 2.67 0.99 4.68
N GLU A 70 2.88 -0.07 3.87
CA GLU A 70 4.16 -0.33 3.22
C GLU A 70 4.07 -0.68 1.74
N HIS A 71 2.99 -1.34 1.31
CA HIS A 71 2.88 -1.84 -0.04
C HIS A 71 1.49 -1.59 -0.61
N ILE A 72 1.45 -1.23 -1.88
CA ILE A 72 0.25 -1.18 -2.67
C ILE A 72 0.49 -1.98 -3.96
N SER A 73 -0.48 -2.79 -4.37
CA SER A 73 -0.39 -3.55 -5.61
C SER A 73 -1.55 -3.22 -6.52
N VAL A 74 -1.31 -3.14 -7.82
CA VAL A 74 -2.32 -2.85 -8.84
C VAL A 74 -2.28 -3.91 -9.91
N GLN A 75 -3.45 -4.36 -10.37
CA GLN A 75 -3.58 -5.30 -11.47
C GLN A 75 -3.86 -4.56 -12.78
N TRP A 76 -3.19 -5.03 -13.85
CA TRP A 76 -3.18 -4.39 -15.16
C TRP A 76 -3.82 -5.26 -16.24
N GLY A 77 -4.48 -4.60 -17.19
CA GLY A 77 -4.86 -5.16 -18.48
C GLY A 77 -4.07 -4.51 -19.60
N VAL A 78 -3.68 -5.30 -20.58
CA VAL A 78 -2.91 -4.85 -21.75
C VAL A 78 -3.67 -5.01 -23.07
N PHE A 79 -4.93 -5.45 -23.03
CA PHE A 79 -5.77 -5.71 -24.21
C PHE A 79 -5.14 -6.72 -25.20
N ASN A 80 -4.39 -7.70 -24.66
CA ASN A 80 -3.65 -8.72 -25.44
C ASN A 80 -2.71 -8.13 -26.50
N ARG A 81 -2.09 -7.00 -26.23
CA ARG A 81 -1.13 -6.31 -27.09
C ARG A 81 0.05 -5.76 -26.31
N VAL A 82 1.15 -5.46 -26.97
CA VAL A 82 2.24 -4.67 -26.40
C VAL A 82 1.82 -3.21 -26.47
N ASN A 83 1.88 -2.51 -25.35
CA ASN A 83 1.58 -1.09 -25.27
C ASN A 83 2.86 -0.31 -24.97
N HIS A 84 2.91 0.95 -25.34
CA HIS A 84 4.04 1.85 -25.10
C HIS A 84 3.62 3.03 -24.21
N GLY A 85 4.60 3.79 -23.79
CA GLY A 85 4.39 4.94 -22.93
C GLY A 85 4.67 4.64 -21.45
N THR A 86 4.55 5.69 -20.67
CA THR A 86 4.83 5.70 -19.25
C THR A 86 3.53 5.75 -18.46
N VAL A 87 3.39 4.89 -17.46
CA VAL A 87 2.29 4.96 -16.48
C VAL A 87 2.84 5.54 -15.19
N ASN A 88 2.22 6.61 -14.72
CA ASN A 88 2.52 7.23 -13.44
C ASN A 88 1.52 6.76 -12.37
N VAL A 89 2.04 6.34 -11.23
CA VAL A 89 1.26 5.87 -10.07
C VAL A 89 1.63 6.73 -8.87
N GLN A 90 0.64 7.40 -8.31
CA GLN A 90 0.79 8.26 -7.15
C GLN A 90 -0.11 7.81 -6.00
N LEU A 91 0.39 7.89 -4.78
CA LEU A 91 -0.40 7.81 -3.56
C LEU A 91 -0.43 9.19 -2.92
N ILE A 92 -1.62 9.72 -2.68
CA ILE A 92 -1.83 11.09 -2.24
C ILE A 92 -2.63 11.08 -0.94
N ASN A 93 -2.17 11.82 0.05
CA ASN A 93 -2.93 12.11 1.25
C ASN A 93 -3.99 13.18 0.91
N LEU A 94 -5.27 12.81 0.97
CA LEU A 94 -6.37 13.73 0.60
C LEU A 94 -6.57 14.89 1.59
N ALA A 95 -6.14 14.72 2.85
CA ALA A 95 -6.25 15.77 3.85
C ALA A 95 -5.17 16.85 3.69
N THR A 96 -3.95 16.48 3.32
CA THR A 96 -2.80 17.39 3.22
C THR A 96 -2.41 17.71 1.77
N GLN A 97 -2.91 16.95 0.79
CA GLN A 97 -2.50 16.96 -0.61
C GLN A 97 -1.02 16.58 -0.84
N GLU A 98 -0.41 15.94 0.16
CA GLU A 98 0.96 15.45 0.06
C GLU A 98 1.02 14.19 -0.81
N VAL A 99 2.00 14.14 -1.70
CA VAL A 99 2.31 12.95 -2.51
C VAL A 99 3.23 12.04 -1.70
N LEU A 100 2.71 10.89 -1.28
CA LEU A 100 3.40 9.90 -0.45
C LEU A 100 4.19 8.89 -1.29
N LEU A 101 3.76 8.64 -2.50
CA LEU A 101 4.38 7.78 -3.50
C LEU A 101 4.23 8.43 -4.86
N ASP A 102 5.29 8.42 -5.65
CA ASP A 102 5.28 8.84 -7.07
C ASP A 102 6.26 7.93 -7.83
N GLN A 103 5.70 6.99 -8.59
CA GLN A 103 6.49 6.01 -9.34
C GLN A 103 5.98 5.88 -10.77
N ASN A 104 6.91 5.58 -11.68
CA ASN A 104 6.62 5.34 -13.07
C ASN A 104 6.93 3.90 -13.44
N LEU A 105 6.12 3.32 -14.32
CA LEU A 105 6.38 2.04 -14.96
C LEU A 105 6.24 2.17 -16.48
N GLN A 106 6.94 1.28 -17.18
CA GLN A 106 6.93 1.24 -18.65
C GLN A 106 5.87 0.24 -19.13
N ALA A 107 4.99 0.69 -20.01
CA ALA A 107 3.87 -0.10 -20.51
C ALA A 107 4.31 -1.33 -21.33
N ASP A 108 5.43 -1.26 -22.04
CA ASP A 108 5.98 -2.33 -22.89
C ASP A 108 6.44 -3.56 -22.11
N ARG A 109 6.62 -3.46 -20.80
CA ARG A 109 7.02 -4.54 -19.90
C ARG A 109 5.86 -5.26 -19.23
N MET A 110 4.64 -4.82 -19.46
CA MET A 110 3.46 -5.33 -18.80
C MET A 110 2.81 -6.45 -19.60
N VAL A 111 2.26 -7.43 -18.90
CA VAL A 111 1.49 -8.54 -19.48
C VAL A 111 0.07 -8.57 -18.93
N GLU A 112 -0.84 -9.22 -19.64
CA GLU A 112 -2.25 -9.32 -19.24
C GLU A 112 -2.40 -9.94 -17.84
N GLY A 113 -3.18 -9.27 -16.99
CA GLY A 113 -3.44 -9.71 -15.63
C GLY A 113 -2.28 -9.54 -14.65
N GLN A 114 -1.17 -8.95 -15.06
CA GLN A 114 -0.03 -8.73 -14.17
C GLN A 114 -0.40 -7.84 -12.98
N VAL A 115 0.09 -8.24 -11.81
CA VAL A 115 0.03 -7.44 -10.58
C VAL A 115 1.39 -6.83 -10.33
N THR A 116 1.44 -5.52 -10.20
CA THR A 116 2.67 -4.79 -9.84
C THR A 116 2.56 -4.27 -8.43
N THR A 117 3.55 -4.57 -7.61
CA THR A 117 3.65 -4.07 -6.24
C THR A 117 4.58 -2.85 -6.19
N PHE A 118 4.11 -1.80 -5.56
CA PHE A 118 4.86 -0.59 -5.29
C PHE A 118 5.24 -0.56 -3.82
N ASP A 119 6.55 -0.57 -3.57
CA ASP A 119 7.13 -0.49 -2.24
C ASP A 119 7.50 0.96 -1.95
N PHE A 120 7.25 1.39 -0.72
CA PHE A 120 7.59 2.74 -0.26
C PHE A 120 8.04 2.71 1.20
N PRO A 121 8.71 3.76 1.69
CA PRO A 121 9.07 3.86 3.11
C PRO A 121 7.84 3.71 4.00
N SER A 122 7.96 2.94 5.08
CA SER A 122 6.85 2.68 6.00
C SER A 122 6.14 3.97 6.43
N LEU A 123 4.84 4.05 6.19
CA LEU A 123 4.00 5.19 6.56
C LEU A 123 3.23 4.84 7.85
N GLU A 124 3.59 5.49 8.96
CA GLU A 124 2.99 5.22 10.29
C GLU A 124 1.80 6.12 10.63
N ASN A 125 1.64 7.24 9.95
CA ASN A 125 0.65 8.27 10.29
C ASN A 125 -0.52 8.34 9.30
N VAL A 126 -0.81 7.25 8.59
CA VAL A 126 -1.87 7.19 7.57
C VAL A 126 -3.05 6.30 7.97
N CYS A 127 -3.00 5.64 9.12
CA CYS A 127 -4.12 4.86 9.65
C CYS A 127 -5.35 5.76 9.83
N ASN A 128 -6.48 5.38 9.26
CA ASN A 128 -7.71 6.15 9.21
C ASN A 128 -7.61 7.52 8.51
N VAL A 129 -6.58 7.74 7.71
CA VAL A 129 -6.44 8.94 6.87
C VAL A 129 -6.92 8.63 5.46
N PRO A 130 -7.80 9.45 4.86
CA PRO A 130 -8.23 9.25 3.48
C PRO A 130 -7.07 9.45 2.50
N LEU A 131 -6.81 8.44 1.69
CA LEU A 131 -5.79 8.41 0.64
C LEU A 131 -6.43 8.27 -0.74
N ALA A 132 -5.73 8.71 -1.76
CA ALA A 132 -6.06 8.45 -3.16
C ALA A 132 -4.89 7.75 -3.88
N LEU A 133 -5.17 6.61 -4.48
CA LEU A 133 -4.31 5.97 -5.47
C LEU A 133 -4.69 6.53 -6.84
N ARG A 134 -3.82 7.36 -7.42
CA ARG A 134 -4.03 8.00 -8.72
C ARG A 134 -3.13 7.41 -9.75
N ILE A 135 -3.71 7.01 -10.88
CA ILE A 135 -3.02 6.36 -12.00
C ILE A 135 -3.32 7.15 -13.28
N SER A 136 -2.27 7.51 -14.01
CA SER A 136 -2.37 8.27 -15.25
C SER A 136 -1.26 7.89 -16.22
N SER A 137 -1.37 8.32 -17.46
CA SER A 137 -0.28 8.23 -18.43
C SER A 137 -0.16 9.57 -19.16
N PRO A 138 1.00 10.22 -19.11
CA PRO A 138 1.17 11.53 -19.76
C PRO A 138 1.37 11.44 -21.27
N ASP A 139 1.80 10.31 -21.78
CA ASP A 139 2.35 10.14 -23.14
C ASP A 139 1.70 9.02 -23.98
N ALA A 140 0.81 8.21 -23.41
CA ALA A 140 0.16 7.13 -24.13
C ALA A 140 -0.99 7.63 -25.04
N VAL A 141 -1.22 6.91 -26.12
CA VAL A 141 -2.26 7.21 -27.13
C VAL A 141 -3.31 6.09 -27.18
N ALA A 142 -4.49 6.41 -27.70
CA ALA A 142 -5.56 5.43 -27.88
C ALA A 142 -5.10 4.29 -28.81
N GLY A 143 -5.39 3.04 -28.42
CA GLY A 143 -4.94 1.84 -29.11
C GLY A 143 -3.53 1.39 -28.72
N ASP A 144 -2.82 2.13 -27.86
CA ASP A 144 -1.46 1.84 -27.39
C ASP A 144 -1.27 2.29 -25.94
N ALA A 145 -2.19 1.91 -25.05
CA ALA A 145 -2.17 2.26 -23.64
C ALA A 145 -2.67 1.11 -22.77
N LEU A 146 -2.17 1.04 -21.53
CA LEU A 146 -2.63 0.12 -20.50
C LEU A 146 -4.00 0.52 -19.96
N THR A 147 -4.61 -0.39 -19.22
CA THR A 147 -5.74 -0.10 -18.34
C THR A 147 -5.48 -0.69 -16.95
N PRO A 148 -5.69 0.01 -15.84
CA PRO A 148 -5.91 -0.66 -14.58
C PRO A 148 -7.26 -1.37 -14.65
N VAL A 149 -7.34 -2.58 -14.08
CA VAL A 149 -8.59 -3.35 -14.09
C VAL A 149 -9.36 -3.14 -12.80
N MET A 150 -10.65 -3.47 -12.81
CA MET A 150 -11.56 -3.22 -11.71
C MET A 150 -12.51 -4.40 -11.47
N LYS A 151 -13.12 -4.41 -10.31
CA LYS A 151 -14.29 -5.22 -9.95
C LYS A 151 -15.51 -4.32 -9.99
N SER A 152 -16.33 -4.44 -11.04
CA SER A 152 -17.43 -3.51 -11.30
C SER A 152 -18.66 -3.71 -10.40
N ASP A 153 -18.80 -4.89 -9.80
CA ASP A 153 -19.90 -5.31 -8.92
C ASP A 153 -19.49 -5.38 -7.44
N ALA A 154 -18.35 -4.79 -7.08
CA ALA A 154 -17.90 -4.61 -5.71
C ALA A 154 -17.97 -3.15 -5.29
N ALA A 155 -17.86 -2.90 -3.98
CA ALA A 155 -17.72 -1.57 -3.42
C ALA A 155 -16.76 -1.64 -2.23
N LEU A 156 -15.71 -0.83 -2.27
CA LEU A 156 -14.79 -0.71 -1.14
C LEU A 156 -15.47 0.08 -0.01
N GLU A 157 -15.45 -0.48 1.18
CA GLU A 157 -15.93 0.23 2.37
C GLU A 157 -15.12 1.52 2.60
N ASN A 158 -15.80 2.65 2.70
CA ASN A 158 -15.19 3.98 2.82
C ASN A 158 -14.23 4.34 1.68
N GLY A 159 -14.50 3.84 0.48
CA GLY A 159 -13.76 4.13 -0.73
C GLY A 159 -14.66 4.54 -1.89
N GLN A 160 -14.08 5.17 -2.90
CA GLN A 160 -14.77 5.54 -4.13
C GLN A 160 -13.81 5.50 -5.30
N LEU A 161 -14.25 4.87 -6.39
CA LEU A 161 -13.53 4.89 -7.67
C LEU A 161 -13.98 6.07 -8.50
N PHE A 162 -13.02 6.79 -9.08
CA PHE A 162 -13.25 7.86 -10.04
C PHE A 162 -12.52 7.54 -11.34
N ILE A 163 -13.19 7.78 -12.45
CA ILE A 163 -12.59 7.71 -13.80
C ILE A 163 -12.80 9.08 -14.45
N ASN A 164 -11.72 9.74 -14.80
CA ASN A 164 -11.72 11.09 -15.36
C ASN A 164 -12.54 12.10 -14.51
N GLY A 165 -12.41 11.98 -13.19
CA GLY A 165 -13.09 12.83 -12.21
C GLY A 165 -14.56 12.51 -11.96
N GLN A 166 -15.11 11.49 -12.61
CA GLN A 166 -16.49 11.04 -12.40
C GLN A 166 -16.52 9.80 -11.49
N ALA A 167 -17.36 9.82 -10.46
CA ALA A 167 -17.58 8.68 -9.57
C ALA A 167 -18.19 7.51 -10.35
N VAL A 168 -17.60 6.32 -10.21
CA VAL A 168 -18.00 5.09 -10.89
C VAL A 168 -18.28 4.02 -9.83
N ALA A 169 -19.31 3.20 -10.07
CA ALA A 169 -19.56 2.01 -9.26
C ALA A 169 -18.43 0.98 -9.47
N GLY A 170 -18.06 0.29 -8.41
CA GLY A 170 -17.00 -0.69 -8.43
C GLY A 170 -15.79 -0.26 -7.60
N GLU A 171 -14.77 -1.08 -7.62
CA GLU A 171 -13.47 -0.83 -7.00
C GLU A 171 -12.33 -1.20 -7.94
N LEU A 172 -11.25 -0.47 -7.86
CA LEU A 172 -10.01 -0.82 -8.56
C LEU A 172 -9.50 -2.18 -8.09
N ALA A 173 -8.96 -2.99 -8.98
CA ALA A 173 -8.24 -4.20 -8.59
C ALA A 173 -6.86 -3.83 -8.04
N PHE A 174 -6.83 -3.52 -6.76
CA PHE A 174 -5.63 -3.18 -6.00
C PHE A 174 -5.65 -3.85 -4.63
N SER A 175 -4.50 -3.95 -4.00
CA SER A 175 -4.38 -4.38 -2.63
C SER A 175 -3.50 -3.42 -1.83
N ALA A 176 -3.76 -3.32 -0.54
CA ALA A 176 -3.00 -2.52 0.40
C ALA A 176 -2.56 -3.41 1.56
N THR A 177 -1.26 -3.42 1.85
CA THR A 177 -0.69 -4.27 2.89
C THR A 177 0.35 -3.53 3.72
N GLY A 178 0.57 -4.01 4.91
CA GLY A 178 1.54 -3.45 5.82
C GLY A 178 1.64 -4.27 7.09
N ARG A 179 1.82 -3.61 8.23
CA ARG A 179 2.00 -4.25 9.53
C ARG A 179 1.21 -3.54 10.61
N ASP A 180 0.75 -4.30 11.59
CA ASP A 180 0.24 -3.77 12.85
C ASP A 180 1.19 -4.08 14.01
N TYR A 181 1.17 -3.26 15.05
CA TYR A 181 1.81 -3.60 16.31
C TYR A 181 0.94 -4.62 17.05
N ILE A 182 1.57 -5.68 17.60
CA ILE A 182 0.85 -6.73 18.33
C ILE A 182 0.28 -6.22 19.66
N TRP A 183 0.85 -5.12 20.18
CA TRP A 183 0.47 -4.53 21.46
C TRP A 183 -0.02 -3.09 21.24
N THR A 184 -1.30 -2.93 21.10
CA THR A 184 -2.00 -1.63 21.18
C THR A 184 -3.26 -1.75 22.01
#